data_60934f585800ec05ad0b12107a4c7b32
#
_entry.id   60934f585800ec05ad0b12107a4c7b32
#
_cell.length_a   1.000
_cell.length_b   1.000
_cell.length_c   1.000
_cell.angle_alpha   90.00
_cell.angle_beta   90.00
_cell.angle_gamma   90.00
#
_symmetry.space_group_name_H-M   'P 1'
#
loop_
_entity.id
_entity.type
_entity.pdbx_description
1 polymer ?
#
loop_
_entity_poly.entity_id
_entity_poly.type
_entity_poly.pdbx_seq_one_letter_code
_entity_poly.pdbx_strand_id
1 'polypeptide(L)'
;MADDKKKPSFLADLFAPVGGFGVTFATMFRKLETEEYPEDKKPTAPRYHGRHQLNRHPDGLEKCVGCELCAWACPADAIYVEGADNIDGPVEGASSGRFSPGERYGRVYQINYLRCILCGLCIEACPTRALTMTNEYELADDNRSDLIWGKDKLLAPLQPGMVPPPHDMAPGSTDEDYYRGNIKPITEDAT
;
A
#
# COMPACT_ATOMS: atom_id res chain seq x y z
N MET A 1 -1.42 -45.71 -35.94
CA MET A 1 -1.25 -44.97 -37.20
C MET A 1 0.07 -44.24 -37.09
N ALA A 2 1.09 -44.73 -37.77
CA ALA A 2 2.44 -44.15 -37.77
C ALA A 2 2.42 -42.93 -38.71
N ASP A 3 2.72 -41.78 -38.17
CA ASP A 3 2.84 -40.51 -38.91
C ASP A 3 4.13 -40.57 -39.74
N ASP A 4 3.95 -40.74 -41.03
CA ASP A 4 5.06 -40.84 -42.00
C ASP A 4 5.69 -39.44 -42.18
N LYS A 5 6.57 -39.08 -41.23
CA LYS A 5 7.34 -37.82 -41.31
C LYS A 5 8.26 -37.86 -42.49
N LYS A 6 7.81 -37.34 -43.64
CA LYS A 6 8.56 -37.14 -44.87
C LYS A 6 9.86 -36.45 -44.49
N LYS A 7 11.01 -37.12 -44.71
CA LYS A 7 12.35 -36.55 -44.47
C LYS A 7 12.48 -35.23 -45.26
N PRO A 8 12.90 -34.14 -44.63
CA PRO A 8 13.11 -32.89 -45.33
C PRO A 8 14.14 -33.07 -46.43
N SER A 9 13.88 -32.47 -47.58
CA SER A 9 14.82 -32.46 -48.72
C SER A 9 16.06 -31.64 -48.34
N PHE A 10 17.25 -32.05 -48.75
CA PHE A 10 18.51 -31.29 -48.55
C PHE A 10 18.37 -29.81 -48.91
N LEU A 11 17.63 -29.51 -49.98
CA LEU A 11 17.32 -28.11 -50.35
C LEU A 11 16.45 -27.40 -49.33
N ALA A 12 15.49 -28.08 -48.68
CA ALA A 12 14.66 -27.49 -47.63
C ALA A 12 15.50 -27.13 -46.40
N ASP A 13 16.44 -28.00 -46.00
CA ASP A 13 17.35 -27.73 -44.88
C ASP A 13 18.34 -26.58 -45.19
N LEU A 14 18.82 -26.50 -46.43
CA LEU A 14 19.70 -25.41 -46.86
C LEU A 14 19.00 -24.05 -46.83
N PHE A 15 17.68 -23.99 -47.14
CA PHE A 15 16.89 -22.75 -47.15
C PHE A 15 16.12 -22.52 -45.84
N ALA A 16 16.18 -23.42 -44.90
CA ALA A 16 15.50 -23.26 -43.60
C ALA A 16 15.86 -21.94 -42.86
N PRO A 17 17.14 -21.48 -42.82
CA PRO A 17 17.51 -20.20 -42.25
C PRO A 17 16.81 -19.01 -42.93
N VAL A 18 16.63 -19.04 -44.23
CA VAL A 18 15.94 -17.99 -44.99
C VAL A 18 14.48 -17.90 -44.59
N GLY A 19 13.83 -19.07 -44.35
CA GLY A 19 12.49 -19.10 -43.79
C GLY A 19 12.37 -18.43 -42.40
N GLY A 20 13.40 -18.61 -41.56
CA GLY A 20 13.52 -17.91 -40.27
C GLY A 20 13.55 -16.37 -40.40
N PHE A 21 14.32 -15.86 -41.36
CA PHE A 21 14.32 -14.40 -41.62
C PHE A 21 12.96 -13.90 -42.10
N GLY A 22 12.21 -14.69 -42.86
CA GLY A 22 10.84 -14.35 -43.29
C GLY A 22 9.91 -14.18 -42.07
N VAL A 23 10.01 -15.03 -41.05
CA VAL A 23 9.23 -14.92 -39.83
C VAL A 23 9.58 -13.64 -39.04
N THR A 24 10.88 -13.37 -38.85
CA THR A 24 11.33 -12.15 -38.15
C THR A 24 10.93 -10.89 -38.91
N PHE A 25 11.04 -10.88 -40.24
CA PHE A 25 10.59 -9.78 -41.08
C PHE A 25 9.07 -9.54 -40.96
N ALA A 26 8.25 -10.60 -40.95
CA ALA A 26 6.82 -10.48 -40.77
C ALA A 26 6.44 -9.94 -39.38
N THR A 27 7.25 -10.21 -38.32
CA THR A 27 6.99 -9.68 -36.98
C THR A 27 7.18 -8.18 -36.85
N MET A 28 8.01 -7.56 -37.73
CA MET A 28 8.20 -6.10 -37.77
C MET A 28 6.93 -5.31 -38.10
N PHE A 29 5.96 -5.96 -38.74
CA PHE A 29 4.68 -5.34 -39.14
C PHE A 29 3.53 -5.68 -38.15
N ARG A 30 3.81 -6.39 -37.05
CA ARG A 30 2.82 -6.64 -36.00
C ARG A 30 2.57 -5.38 -35.20
N LYS A 31 1.36 -5.26 -34.64
CA LYS A 31 1.04 -4.21 -33.69
C LYS A 31 2.02 -4.27 -32.52
N LEU A 32 2.61 -3.12 -32.17
CA LEU A 32 3.46 -2.98 -31.00
C LEU A 32 2.60 -3.17 -29.74
N GLU A 33 3.08 -4.01 -28.82
CA GLU A 33 2.47 -4.25 -27.51
C GLU A 33 3.30 -3.63 -26.39
N THR A 34 4.32 -2.86 -26.77
CA THR A 34 5.20 -2.17 -25.82
C THR A 34 4.45 -1.03 -25.16
N GLU A 35 4.56 -0.96 -23.85
CA GLU A 35 4.08 0.16 -23.05
C GLU A 35 5.22 1.17 -22.89
N GLU A 36 4.96 2.42 -23.24
CA GLU A 36 5.97 3.48 -23.22
C GLU A 36 6.03 4.12 -21.82
N TYR A 37 6.51 3.33 -20.83
CA TYR A 37 6.78 3.85 -19.51
C TYR A 37 8.01 4.80 -19.55
N PRO A 38 7.99 5.98 -18.90
CA PRO A 38 6.96 6.44 -17.93
C PRO A 38 5.82 7.27 -18.53
N GLU A 39 5.81 7.55 -19.82
CA GLU A 39 4.82 8.40 -20.50
C GLU A 39 3.43 7.74 -20.44
N ASP A 40 3.36 6.47 -20.82
CA ASP A 40 2.13 5.67 -20.73
C ASP A 40 2.24 4.63 -19.61
N LYS A 41 1.57 4.88 -18.48
CA LYS A 41 1.53 3.97 -17.34
C LYS A 41 0.37 2.99 -17.47
N LYS A 42 0.66 1.71 -17.34
CA LYS A 42 -0.37 0.68 -17.29
C LYS A 42 -1.28 0.87 -16.06
N PRO A 43 -2.60 0.89 -16.23
CA PRO A 43 -3.51 0.93 -15.09
C PRO A 43 -3.35 -0.32 -14.23
N THR A 44 -3.25 -0.12 -12.92
CA THR A 44 -3.12 -1.22 -11.95
C THR A 44 -4.43 -2.00 -11.82
N ALA A 45 -4.34 -3.28 -11.48
CA ALA A 45 -5.52 -4.10 -11.23
C ALA A 45 -6.31 -3.59 -10.01
N PRO A 46 -7.66 -3.81 -9.93
CA PRO A 46 -8.49 -3.33 -8.82
C PRO A 46 -8.07 -3.82 -7.42
N ARG A 47 -7.38 -4.96 -7.34
CA ARG A 47 -6.85 -5.54 -6.10
C ARG A 47 -5.33 -5.59 -6.10
N TYR A 48 -4.71 -4.56 -6.64
CA TYR A 48 -3.26 -4.46 -6.68
C TYR A 48 -2.69 -4.26 -5.27
N HIS A 49 -1.63 -4.97 -4.95
CA HIS A 49 -0.88 -4.81 -3.70
C HIS A 49 0.29 -3.85 -3.93
N GLY A 50 0.02 -2.55 -3.89
CA GLY A 50 1.03 -1.52 -3.97
C GLY A 50 1.58 -1.14 -2.60
N ARG A 51 1.96 0.13 -2.40
CA ARG A 51 2.49 0.58 -1.12
C ARG A 51 1.44 0.57 -0.01
N HIS A 52 1.89 0.41 1.21
CA HIS A 52 1.04 0.49 2.40
C HIS A 52 0.65 1.92 2.72
N GLN A 53 -0.52 2.06 3.35
CA GLN A 53 -1.02 3.32 3.89
C GLN A 53 -1.69 3.07 5.24
N LEU A 54 -1.35 3.90 6.23
CA LEU A 54 -2.05 3.98 7.50
C LEU A 54 -3.21 4.96 7.40
N ASN A 55 -4.41 4.49 7.62
CA ASN A 55 -5.62 5.27 7.46
C ASN A 55 -5.94 6.08 8.72
N ARG A 56 -6.71 7.16 8.51
CA ARG A 56 -7.27 8.00 9.55
C ARG A 56 -8.78 7.83 9.63
N HIS A 57 -9.34 8.23 10.76
CA HIS A 57 -10.78 8.46 10.91
C HIS A 57 -11.19 9.79 10.24
N PRO A 58 -12.48 10.01 9.98
CA PRO A 58 -12.93 11.23 9.31
C PRO A 58 -12.63 12.54 10.04
N ASP A 59 -12.39 12.52 11.33
CA ASP A 59 -11.99 13.66 12.16
C ASP A 59 -10.48 13.93 12.18
N GLY A 60 -9.67 12.96 11.69
CA GLY A 60 -8.22 13.05 11.61
C GLY A 60 -7.47 12.12 12.57
N LEU A 61 -8.14 11.53 13.57
CA LEU A 61 -7.53 10.54 14.45
C LEU A 61 -7.06 9.31 13.67
N GLU A 62 -5.99 8.69 14.15
CA GLU A 62 -5.41 7.51 13.53
C GLU A 62 -6.21 6.25 13.86
N LYS A 63 -6.36 5.37 12.88
CA LYS A 63 -7.01 4.06 13.10
C LYS A 63 -6.08 3.04 13.76
N CYS A 64 -4.77 3.29 13.75
CA CYS A 64 -3.78 2.36 14.31
C CYS A 64 -3.74 2.45 15.83
N VAL A 65 -4.00 1.34 16.49
CA VAL A 65 -3.97 1.20 17.95
C VAL A 65 -2.66 0.59 18.49
N GLY A 66 -1.67 0.38 17.62
CA GLY A 66 -0.38 -0.18 18.02
C GLY A 66 -0.43 -1.60 18.57
N CYS A 67 -1.32 -2.46 18.05
CA CYS A 67 -1.50 -3.83 18.54
C CYS A 67 -0.44 -4.83 18.07
N GLU A 68 0.46 -4.42 17.16
CA GLU A 68 1.59 -5.21 16.63
C GLU A 68 1.21 -6.47 15.82
N LEU A 69 -0.08 -6.79 15.65
CA LEU A 69 -0.51 -7.98 14.92
C LEU A 69 -0.02 -8.02 13.45
N CYS A 70 0.11 -6.85 12.81
CA CYS A 70 0.67 -6.76 11.47
C CYS A 70 2.15 -7.12 11.40
N ALA A 71 2.93 -6.81 12.45
CA ALA A 71 4.33 -7.21 12.56
C ALA A 71 4.45 -8.73 12.76
N TRP A 72 3.62 -9.29 13.63
CA TRP A 72 3.57 -10.75 13.86
C TRP A 72 3.14 -11.55 12.61
N ALA A 73 2.24 -10.99 11.80
CA ALA A 73 1.77 -11.64 10.57
C ALA A 73 2.76 -11.49 9.40
N CYS A 74 3.80 -10.67 9.55
CA CYS A 74 4.74 -10.41 8.46
C CYS A 74 5.75 -11.55 8.29
N PRO A 75 5.73 -12.30 7.17
CA PRO A 75 6.65 -13.43 6.97
C PRO A 75 8.09 -12.98 6.69
N ALA A 76 8.30 -11.69 6.41
CA ALA A 76 9.60 -11.14 6.04
C ALA A 76 10.22 -10.24 7.14
N ASP A 77 9.61 -10.16 8.34
CA ASP A 77 10.02 -9.25 9.42
C ASP A 77 10.28 -7.82 8.93
N ALA A 78 9.39 -7.33 8.06
CA ALA A 78 9.52 -6.02 7.43
C ALA A 78 8.88 -4.90 8.24
N ILE A 79 8.05 -5.22 9.23
CA ILE A 79 7.22 -4.25 9.97
C ILE A 79 7.69 -4.18 11.42
N TYR A 80 7.93 -2.96 11.89
CA TYR A 80 8.22 -2.67 13.28
C TYR A 80 7.15 -1.72 13.83
N VAL A 81 6.56 -2.07 14.98
CA VAL A 81 5.49 -1.30 15.61
C VAL A 81 5.77 -1.22 17.11
N GLU A 82 5.58 -0.03 17.67
CA GLU A 82 5.51 0.18 19.12
C GLU A 82 4.20 0.91 19.44
N GLY A 83 3.42 0.33 20.34
CA GLY A 83 2.24 0.97 20.90
C GLY A 83 2.60 1.87 22.09
N ALA A 84 1.78 2.89 22.31
CA ALA A 84 1.81 3.71 23.52
C ALA A 84 0.37 4.06 23.94
N ASP A 85 0.21 4.47 25.18
CA ASP A 85 -1.08 4.87 25.71
C ASP A 85 -1.39 6.32 25.31
N ASN A 86 -2.64 6.58 24.94
CA ASN A 86 -3.16 7.93 24.77
C ASN A 86 -3.24 8.63 26.14
N ILE A 87 -3.13 9.94 26.16
CA ILE A 87 -3.26 10.75 27.36
C ILE A 87 -4.60 11.47 27.31
N ASP A 88 -5.44 11.19 28.30
CA ASP A 88 -6.69 11.92 28.50
C ASP A 88 -6.42 13.21 29.28
N GLY A 89 -6.78 14.34 28.69
CA GLY A 89 -6.59 15.67 29.29
C GLY A 89 -5.60 16.55 28.51
N PRO A 90 -5.54 17.81 28.88
CA PRO A 90 -4.78 18.83 28.14
C PRO A 90 -3.28 18.54 28.18
N VAL A 91 -2.66 18.64 27.01
CA VAL A 91 -1.21 18.61 26.82
C VAL A 91 -0.76 19.89 26.13
N GLU A 92 0.51 20.21 26.21
CA GLU A 92 1.05 21.43 25.58
C GLU A 92 0.76 21.44 24.06
N GLY A 93 -0.02 22.44 23.62
CA GLY A 93 -0.39 22.62 22.22
C GLY A 93 -1.60 21.82 21.73
N ALA A 94 -2.27 21.03 22.60
CA ALA A 94 -3.47 20.28 22.22
C ALA A 94 -4.44 20.13 23.38
N SER A 95 -5.72 19.80 23.08
CA SER A 95 -6.76 19.55 24.06
C SER A 95 -6.52 18.24 24.84
N SER A 96 -5.91 17.24 24.17
CA SER A 96 -5.49 15.96 24.76
C SER A 96 -4.29 15.41 24.04
N GLY A 97 -3.70 14.34 24.57
CA GLY A 97 -2.64 13.54 23.92
C GLY A 97 -3.19 12.39 23.08
N ARG A 98 -4.45 12.43 22.65
CA ARG A 98 -5.07 11.37 21.88
C ARG A 98 -4.67 11.41 20.41
N PHE A 99 -4.07 10.33 19.94
CA PHE A 99 -3.73 10.10 18.54
C PHE A 99 -4.73 9.13 17.87
N SER A 100 -5.39 8.28 18.67
CA SER A 100 -6.42 7.34 18.22
C SER A 100 -7.63 7.39 19.15
N PRO A 101 -8.82 6.91 18.75
CA PRO A 101 -10.00 6.90 19.60
C PRO A 101 -9.88 5.95 20.81
N GLY A 102 -9.10 4.87 20.69
CA GLY A 102 -8.89 3.90 21.76
C GLY A 102 -7.93 4.36 22.86
N GLU A 103 -7.69 3.51 23.85
CA GLU A 103 -6.74 3.78 24.94
C GLU A 103 -5.29 3.86 24.45
N ARG A 104 -4.98 3.20 23.33
CA ARG A 104 -3.62 3.06 22.79
C ARG A 104 -3.54 3.52 21.34
N TYR A 105 -2.34 3.96 20.91
CA TYR A 105 -2.04 4.30 19.54
C TYR A 105 -0.69 3.74 19.10
N GLY A 106 -0.43 3.68 17.80
CA GLY A 106 0.88 3.32 17.27
C GLY A 106 1.85 4.50 17.37
N ARG A 107 2.71 4.49 18.39
CA ARG A 107 3.72 5.53 18.59
C ARG A 107 4.78 5.49 17.52
N VAL A 108 5.36 4.31 17.30
CA VAL A 108 6.31 4.04 16.23
C VAL A 108 5.68 3.06 15.25
N TYR A 109 5.79 3.36 14.00
CA TYR A 109 5.39 2.44 12.92
C TYR A 109 6.37 2.56 11.77
N GLN A 110 6.95 1.44 11.36
CA GLN A 110 7.96 1.42 10.32
C GLN A 110 7.78 0.20 9.42
N ILE A 111 7.93 0.41 8.12
CA ILE A 111 7.99 -0.67 7.13
C ILE A 111 9.31 -0.57 6.36
N ASN A 112 10.04 -1.68 6.34
CA ASN A 112 11.24 -1.82 5.54
C ASN A 112 10.86 -2.42 4.18
N TYR A 113 10.73 -1.58 3.15
CA TYR A 113 10.38 -2.03 1.79
C TYR A 113 11.46 -2.85 1.10
N LEU A 114 12.70 -2.86 1.63
CA LEU A 114 13.75 -3.75 1.15
C LEU A 114 13.55 -5.21 1.58
N ARG A 115 12.71 -5.44 2.61
CA ARG A 115 12.32 -6.78 3.07
C ARG A 115 10.91 -7.14 2.66
N CYS A 116 10.03 -6.15 2.53
CA CYS A 116 8.60 -6.35 2.24
C CYS A 116 8.42 -7.04 0.89
N ILE A 117 7.65 -8.13 0.86
CA ILE A 117 7.29 -8.88 -0.34
C ILE A 117 5.90 -8.51 -0.89
N LEU A 118 5.24 -7.49 -0.33
CA LEU A 118 3.92 -6.99 -0.72
C LEU A 118 2.81 -8.07 -0.72
N CYS A 119 2.91 -9.05 0.16
CA CYS A 119 1.97 -10.18 0.22
C CYS A 119 0.57 -9.82 0.77
N GLY A 120 0.44 -8.73 1.54
CA GLY A 120 -0.84 -8.27 2.10
C GLY A 120 -1.31 -8.95 3.39
N LEU A 121 -0.58 -9.93 3.95
CA LEU A 121 -0.97 -10.60 5.20
C LEU A 121 -1.11 -9.63 6.39
N CYS A 122 -0.34 -8.57 6.40
CA CYS A 122 -0.42 -7.53 7.44
C CYS A 122 -1.75 -6.75 7.42
N ILE A 123 -2.36 -6.53 6.25
CA ILE A 123 -3.67 -5.87 6.16
C ILE A 123 -4.80 -6.78 6.59
N GLU A 124 -4.68 -8.09 6.34
CA GLU A 124 -5.66 -9.08 6.81
C GLU A 124 -5.61 -9.25 8.33
N ALA A 125 -4.42 -9.15 8.92
CA ALA A 125 -4.22 -9.24 10.36
C ALA A 125 -4.65 -7.97 11.13
N CYS A 126 -4.91 -6.84 10.45
CA CYS A 126 -5.24 -5.57 11.08
C CYS A 126 -6.71 -5.53 11.56
N PRO A 127 -6.98 -5.54 12.88
CA PRO A 127 -8.36 -5.60 13.40
C PRO A 127 -9.14 -4.31 13.14
N THR A 128 -8.46 -3.15 13.11
CA THR A 128 -9.09 -1.83 12.96
C THR A 128 -9.14 -1.36 11.50
N ARG A 129 -8.64 -2.15 10.56
CA ARG A 129 -8.46 -1.75 9.15
C ARG A 129 -7.66 -0.44 9.01
N ALA A 130 -6.74 -0.22 9.94
CA ALA A 130 -5.85 0.93 9.90
C ALA A 130 -4.86 0.85 8.74
N LEU A 131 -4.39 -0.36 8.44
CA LEU A 131 -3.43 -0.61 7.37
C LEU A 131 -4.15 -1.08 6.11
N THR A 132 -3.87 -0.43 5.00
CA THR A 132 -4.35 -0.83 3.67
C THR A 132 -3.23 -0.76 2.65
N MET A 133 -3.42 -1.34 1.48
CA MET A 133 -2.53 -1.19 0.34
C MET A 133 -3.17 -0.29 -0.71
N THR A 134 -2.35 0.53 -1.33
CA THR A 134 -2.75 1.46 -2.40
C THR A 134 -2.44 0.85 -3.77
N ASN A 135 -2.77 1.57 -4.82
CA ASN A 135 -2.39 1.21 -6.19
C ASN A 135 -1.03 1.80 -6.62
N GLU A 136 -0.32 2.48 -5.70
CA GLU A 136 0.98 3.06 -5.98
C GLU A 136 2.06 1.99 -5.93
N TYR A 137 2.88 1.91 -6.98
CA TYR A 137 3.94 0.90 -7.13
C TYR A 137 5.33 1.52 -7.37
N GLU A 138 5.39 2.82 -7.58
CA GLU A 138 6.66 3.52 -7.85
C GLU A 138 7.37 3.79 -6.51
N LEU A 139 8.15 2.82 -6.06
CA LEU A 139 8.87 2.85 -4.78
C LEU A 139 10.39 2.87 -4.97
N ALA A 140 10.85 3.11 -6.20
CA ALA A 140 12.28 3.14 -6.47
C ALA A 140 12.94 4.37 -5.83
N ASP A 141 14.10 4.16 -5.20
CA ASP A 141 14.92 5.20 -4.62
C ASP A 141 16.40 4.82 -4.81
N ASP A 142 17.30 5.78 -4.82
CA ASP A 142 18.74 5.58 -4.96
C ASP A 142 19.43 5.30 -3.61
N ASN A 143 18.77 5.57 -2.50
CA ASN A 143 19.26 5.35 -1.15
C ASN A 143 18.43 4.28 -0.42
N ARG A 144 19.12 3.28 0.14
CA ARG A 144 18.45 2.18 0.88
C ARG A 144 17.72 2.64 2.13
N SER A 145 18.19 3.68 2.82
CA SER A 145 17.54 4.21 4.02
C SER A 145 16.17 4.84 3.71
N ASP A 146 16.00 5.39 2.52
CA ASP A 146 14.77 6.08 2.11
C ASP A 146 13.62 5.12 1.79
N LEU A 147 13.96 3.83 1.61
CA LEU A 147 13.00 2.72 1.50
C LEU A 147 12.59 2.12 2.86
N ILE A 148 13.09 2.66 3.96
CA ILE A 148 12.59 2.37 5.30
C ILE A 148 11.62 3.49 5.67
N TRP A 149 10.32 3.22 5.49
CA TRP A 149 9.30 4.23 5.68
C TRP A 149 8.81 4.25 7.12
N GLY A 150 8.95 5.41 7.74
CA GLY A 150 8.37 5.69 9.04
C GLY A 150 6.88 6.03 8.96
N LYS A 151 6.28 6.21 10.12
CA LYS A 151 4.86 6.52 10.29
C LYS A 151 4.43 7.72 9.45
N ASP A 152 5.24 8.77 9.38
CA ASP A 152 4.93 10.01 8.67
C ASP A 152 4.71 9.80 7.17
N LYS A 153 5.55 8.97 6.53
CA LYS A 153 5.39 8.62 5.12
C LYS A 153 4.22 7.66 4.86
N LEU A 154 3.84 6.87 5.86
CA LEU A 154 2.79 5.85 5.75
C LEU A 154 1.39 6.40 6.03
N LEU A 155 1.27 7.45 6.84
CA LEU A 155 -0.03 8.03 7.19
C LEU A 155 -0.71 8.66 5.97
N ALA A 156 -2.01 8.40 5.87
CA ALA A 156 -2.86 9.07 4.89
C ALA A 156 -2.80 10.59 5.09
N PRO A 157 -2.75 11.38 4.00
CA PRO A 157 -2.80 12.83 4.09
C PRO A 157 -4.12 13.28 4.74
N LEU A 158 -4.05 14.39 5.46
CA LEU A 158 -5.25 15.01 6.04
C LEU A 158 -6.17 15.50 4.90
N GLN A 159 -7.44 15.14 5.00
CA GLN A 159 -8.48 15.59 4.09
C GLN A 159 -9.14 16.87 4.63
N PRO A 160 -9.83 17.66 3.80
CA PRO A 160 -10.63 18.78 4.27
C PRO A 160 -11.62 18.34 5.35
N GLY A 161 -11.66 19.07 6.48
CA GLY A 161 -12.49 18.73 7.64
C GLY A 161 -11.85 17.78 8.64
N MET A 162 -10.59 17.37 8.43
CA MET A 162 -9.80 16.59 9.41
C MET A 162 -8.89 17.52 10.20
N VAL A 163 -8.75 17.27 11.50
CA VAL A 163 -7.82 17.96 12.39
C VAL A 163 -6.60 17.06 12.64
N PRO A 164 -5.38 17.61 12.60
CA PRO A 164 -4.19 16.82 12.91
C PRO A 164 -4.20 16.39 14.39
N PRO A 165 -3.95 15.09 14.71
CA PRO A 165 -3.81 14.65 16.07
C PRO A 165 -2.51 15.23 16.72
N PRO A 166 -2.45 15.42 18.06
CA PRO A 166 -3.43 14.92 19.03
C PRO A 166 -4.62 15.87 19.25
N HIS A 167 -5.82 15.31 19.40
CA HIS A 167 -7.03 16.05 19.77
C HIS A 167 -8.05 15.11 20.45
N ASP A 168 -9.07 15.69 21.08
CA ASP A 168 -10.15 14.91 21.70
C ASP A 168 -11.00 14.16 20.66
N MET A 169 -11.67 13.12 21.12
CA MET A 169 -12.69 12.44 20.33
C MET A 169 -13.87 13.38 20.04
N ALA A 170 -14.61 13.12 18.98
CA ALA A 170 -15.81 13.86 18.65
C ALA A 170 -16.79 13.85 19.84
N PRO A 171 -17.36 15.02 20.22
CA PRO A 171 -18.22 15.11 21.42
C PRO A 171 -19.38 14.10 21.39
N GLY A 172 -19.54 13.35 22.48
CA GLY A 172 -20.60 12.35 22.62
C GLY A 172 -20.40 11.05 21.87
N SER A 173 -19.24 10.86 21.22
CA SER A 173 -18.88 9.60 20.56
C SER A 173 -18.11 8.68 21.50
N THR A 174 -18.18 7.39 21.21
CA THR A 174 -17.40 6.34 21.85
C THR A 174 -16.38 5.78 20.85
N ASP A 175 -15.36 5.05 21.33
CA ASP A 175 -14.40 4.35 20.47
C ASP A 175 -15.10 3.36 19.52
N GLU A 176 -16.20 2.73 19.96
CA GLU A 176 -16.99 1.83 19.14
C GLU A 176 -17.61 2.53 17.91
N ASP A 177 -18.07 3.79 18.06
CA ASP A 177 -18.63 4.58 16.97
C ASP A 177 -17.59 4.85 15.89
N TYR A 178 -16.32 5.07 16.27
CA TYR A 178 -15.22 5.20 15.35
C TYR A 178 -14.98 3.93 14.52
N TYR A 179 -14.98 2.77 15.17
CA TYR A 179 -14.75 1.50 14.47
C TYR A 179 -15.94 1.06 13.62
N ARG A 180 -17.16 1.50 13.96
CA ARG A 180 -18.36 1.33 13.13
C ARG A 180 -18.43 2.31 11.97
N GLY A 181 -17.64 3.39 11.98
CA GLY A 181 -17.63 4.41 10.93
C GLY A 181 -18.76 5.45 11.07
N ASN A 182 -19.29 5.66 12.25
CA ASN A 182 -20.39 6.62 12.53
C ASN A 182 -19.89 8.06 12.69
N ILE A 183 -18.60 8.31 12.62
CA ILE A 183 -17.98 9.62 12.83
C ILE A 183 -18.00 10.43 11.54
N LYS A 184 -18.31 11.73 11.67
CA LYS A 184 -18.28 12.70 10.58
C LYS A 184 -17.00 13.56 10.65
N PRO A 185 -16.56 14.15 9.54
CA PRO A 185 -15.50 15.16 9.54
C PRO A 185 -15.87 16.32 10.47
N ILE A 186 -14.87 16.91 11.11
CA ILE A 186 -15.03 18.13 11.88
C ILE A 186 -15.15 19.26 10.86
N THR A 187 -16.34 19.82 10.69
CA THR A 187 -16.54 21.02 9.87
C THR A 187 -16.18 22.27 10.68
N GLU A 188 -15.66 23.32 10.04
CA GLU A 188 -15.26 24.58 10.70
C GLU A 188 -16.41 25.26 11.46
N ASP A 189 -17.65 24.82 11.28
CA ASP A 189 -18.86 25.35 11.94
C ASP A 189 -19.09 24.77 13.35
N ALA A 190 -18.18 23.96 13.89
CA ALA A 190 -18.30 23.29 15.18
C ALA A 190 -17.37 23.88 16.28
N THR A 191 -16.83 25.08 16.07
CA THR A 191 -16.06 25.84 17.09
C THR A 191 -16.84 27.01 17.64
#